data_bdc225505bf24680b4241ae834664dae
#
_entry.id   bdc225505bf24680b4241ae834664dae
#
_cell.length_a   1.000
_cell.length_b   1.000
_cell.length_c   1.000
_cell.angle_alpha   90.00
_cell.angle_beta   90.00
_cell.angle_gamma   90.00
#
_symmetry.space_group_name_H-M   'P 1'
#
loop_
_entity.id
_entity.type
_entity.pdbx_description
1 polymer ?
#
loop_
_entity_poly.entity_id
_entity_poly.type
_entity_poly.pdbx_seq_one_letter_code
_entity_poly.pdbx_strand_id
1 'polypeptide(L)'
;MLFVIFISCASNAKTGNNIEIPYEQPVEESFKNFVSDVLNDSKLPKRISVKILKSIEENSSFIYEVSQILLSDPYLWALIDKENSISEDYKPEDLVELKNSSFQVSRNGFLLREQAAASLEEMAAAARAERITLLVSSAYRTYLYQADLYARNVKNLGQRAADRVSARPGHSQHQLGLAVDFGSITNDFSKTREGIWIARNASNFGWSLSYPSGMEEITGYSWESWHYRYVGKDIAKFIDSHFEGVQQYALIFLQELTQ
;
A
#
# COMPACT_ATOMS: atom_id res chain seq x y z
N MET A 1 -0.36 15.28 -19.52
CA MET A 1 0.72 16.29 -19.70
C MET A 1 1.68 16.11 -18.54
N LEU A 2 2.82 15.52 -18.80
CA LEU A 2 3.80 15.13 -17.78
C LEU A 2 4.40 16.40 -17.16
N PHE A 3 4.03 16.74 -15.93
CA PHE A 3 4.76 17.76 -15.17
C PHE A 3 6.12 17.17 -14.76
N VAL A 4 7.16 17.46 -15.52
CA VAL A 4 8.53 17.17 -15.13
C VAL A 4 8.87 18.13 -13.99
N ILE A 5 8.77 17.67 -12.76
CA ILE A 5 9.28 18.40 -11.60
C ILE A 5 10.81 18.34 -11.68
N PHE A 6 11.46 19.40 -12.16
CA PHE A 6 12.90 19.54 -12.07
C PHE A 6 13.29 19.76 -10.60
N ILE A 7 13.59 18.66 -9.89
CA ILE A 7 14.32 18.76 -8.62
C ILE A 7 15.81 18.86 -8.99
N SER A 8 16.36 20.08 -8.97
CA SER A 8 17.79 20.29 -9.07
C SER A 8 18.46 19.74 -7.81
N CYS A 9 19.07 18.58 -7.90
CA CYS A 9 20.03 18.12 -6.90
C CYS A 9 21.27 19.01 -6.96
N ALA A 10 21.36 20.01 -6.08
CA ALA A 10 22.60 20.72 -5.84
C ALA A 10 23.54 19.82 -5.02
N SER A 11 24.47 19.15 -5.69
CA SER A 11 25.64 18.55 -5.04
C SER A 11 26.50 19.65 -4.44
N ASN A 12 26.74 19.60 -3.12
CA ASN A 12 27.64 20.46 -2.39
C ASN A 12 29.08 20.34 -2.91
N ALA A 13 29.50 21.27 -3.77
CA ALA A 13 30.89 21.60 -3.97
C ALA A 13 31.15 22.96 -3.29
N LYS A 14 31.99 22.94 -2.26
CA LYS A 14 32.45 24.15 -1.56
C LYS A 14 33.21 25.07 -2.51
N THR A 15 32.63 26.21 -2.88
CA THR A 15 33.37 27.44 -3.17
C THR A 15 32.48 28.61 -2.80
N GLY A 16 33.03 29.49 -1.98
CA GLY A 16 32.33 30.64 -1.41
C GLY A 16 31.84 31.62 -2.47
N ASN A 17 30.55 31.84 -2.45
CA ASN A 17 29.84 33.09 -2.70
C ASN A 17 28.39 32.81 -2.36
N ASN A 18 27.85 33.51 -1.37
CA ASN A 18 26.45 33.44 -0.99
C ASN A 18 25.60 33.95 -2.16
N ILE A 19 25.14 33.03 -3.00
CA ILE A 19 23.98 33.26 -3.86
C ILE A 19 22.79 32.72 -3.07
N GLU A 20 22.04 33.61 -2.42
CA GLU A 20 20.71 33.30 -1.97
C GLU A 20 19.88 33.00 -3.21
N ILE A 21 19.63 31.71 -3.46
CA ILE A 21 18.62 31.26 -4.46
C ILE A 21 17.27 31.62 -3.85
N PRO A 22 16.45 32.47 -4.51
CA PRO A 22 15.13 32.81 -3.98
C PRO A 22 14.31 31.53 -3.85
N TYR A 23 13.90 31.22 -2.65
CA TYR A 23 13.11 30.03 -2.33
C TYR A 23 11.70 30.11 -2.97
N GLU A 24 11.34 29.19 -3.70
CA GLU A 24 10.34 28.59 -4.54
C GLU A 24 8.87 28.70 -4.10
N GLN A 25 8.35 29.85 -3.71
CA GLN A 25 6.90 30.05 -3.51
C GLN A 25 6.04 29.73 -4.76
N PRO A 26 6.51 29.94 -6.02
CA PRO A 26 5.70 29.62 -7.20
C PRO A 26 5.43 28.13 -7.43
N VAL A 27 6.32 27.22 -7.01
CA VAL A 27 6.18 25.77 -7.23
C VAL A 27 5.17 25.19 -6.24
N GLU A 28 5.23 25.60 -4.98
CA GLU A 28 4.32 25.15 -3.93
C GLU A 28 2.88 25.58 -4.20
N GLU A 29 2.67 26.83 -4.58
CA GLU A 29 1.34 27.34 -4.94
C GLU A 29 0.77 26.65 -6.20
N SER A 30 1.60 26.44 -7.22
CA SER A 30 1.20 25.70 -8.43
C SER A 30 0.82 24.24 -8.11
N PHE A 31 1.59 23.57 -7.24
CA PHE A 31 1.28 22.21 -6.81
C PHE A 31 -0.01 22.16 -6.00
N LYS A 32 -0.20 23.10 -5.07
CA LYS A 32 -1.42 23.21 -4.28
C LYS A 32 -2.65 23.40 -5.17
N ASN A 33 -2.61 24.27 -6.16
CA ASN A 33 -3.69 24.50 -7.09
C ASN A 33 -3.99 23.23 -7.90
N PHE A 34 -2.96 22.56 -8.43
CA PHE A 34 -3.10 21.28 -9.13
C PHE A 34 -3.75 20.22 -8.25
N VAL A 35 -3.27 20.03 -7.02
CA VAL A 35 -3.86 19.07 -6.07
C VAL A 35 -5.29 19.45 -5.72
N SER A 36 -5.60 20.74 -5.56
CA SER A 36 -6.97 21.22 -5.31
C SER A 36 -7.91 20.84 -6.45
N ASP A 37 -7.48 21.00 -7.70
CA ASP A 37 -8.26 20.62 -8.87
C ASP A 37 -8.50 19.10 -8.91
N VAL A 38 -7.45 18.29 -8.68
CA VAL A 38 -7.57 16.82 -8.59
C VAL A 38 -8.55 16.41 -7.49
N LEU A 39 -8.48 17.03 -6.31
CA LEU A 39 -9.33 16.68 -5.17
C LEU A 39 -10.80 17.09 -5.35
N ASN A 40 -11.11 18.07 -6.22
CA ASN A 40 -12.46 18.47 -6.50
C ASN A 40 -13.26 17.37 -7.24
N ASP A 41 -12.60 16.60 -8.10
CA ASP A 41 -13.19 15.51 -8.88
C ASP A 41 -12.92 14.12 -8.26
N SER A 42 -12.19 14.07 -7.14
CA SER A 42 -11.78 12.85 -6.48
C SER A 42 -12.93 12.10 -5.79
N LYS A 43 -12.82 10.76 -5.78
CA LYS A 43 -13.68 9.87 -4.98
C LYS A 43 -13.37 9.92 -3.47
N LEU A 44 -12.36 10.67 -3.05
CA LEU A 44 -11.97 10.77 -1.65
C LEU A 44 -13.03 11.48 -0.81
N PRO A 45 -13.26 11.05 0.45
CA PRO A 45 -14.13 11.77 1.35
C PRO A 45 -13.64 13.21 1.57
N LYS A 46 -14.55 14.17 1.57
CA LYS A 46 -14.23 15.61 1.72
C LYS A 46 -13.30 15.91 2.91
N ARG A 47 -13.43 15.18 4.05
CA ARG A 47 -12.54 15.34 5.21
C ARG A 47 -11.08 15.00 4.86
N ILE A 48 -10.86 14.01 3.99
CA ILE A 48 -9.51 13.63 3.53
C ILE A 48 -8.96 14.70 2.61
N SER A 49 -9.75 15.19 1.64
CA SER A 49 -9.34 16.29 0.75
C SER A 49 -8.93 17.53 1.55
N VAL A 50 -9.71 17.92 2.55
CA VAL A 50 -9.37 19.04 3.45
C VAL A 50 -8.08 18.77 4.21
N LYS A 51 -7.87 17.56 4.72
CA LYS A 51 -6.63 17.18 5.43
C LYS A 51 -5.42 17.25 4.52
N ILE A 52 -5.52 16.80 3.28
CA ILE A 52 -4.44 16.88 2.28
C ILE A 52 -4.07 18.35 2.01
N LEU A 53 -5.05 19.20 1.70
CA LEU A 53 -4.79 20.62 1.45
C LEU A 53 -4.12 21.29 2.65
N LYS A 54 -4.58 20.98 3.85
CA LYS A 54 -3.95 21.45 5.10
C LYS A 54 -2.52 20.93 5.25
N SER A 55 -2.26 19.68 4.90
CA SER A 55 -0.90 19.11 4.94
C SER A 55 0.05 19.83 3.99
N ILE A 56 -0.41 20.24 2.80
CA ILE A 56 0.39 21.04 1.86
C ILE A 56 0.74 22.42 2.45
N GLU A 57 -0.19 23.04 3.17
CA GLU A 57 0.02 24.35 3.79
C GLU A 57 0.93 24.33 5.02
N GLU A 58 0.80 23.30 5.84
CA GLU A 58 1.43 23.24 7.17
C GLU A 58 2.69 22.36 7.20
N ASN A 59 2.88 21.50 6.20
CA ASN A 59 3.99 20.56 6.17
C ASN A 59 4.81 20.71 4.88
N SER A 60 5.91 21.42 4.97
CA SER A 60 6.84 21.63 3.84
C SER A 60 7.42 20.33 3.26
N SER A 61 7.35 19.20 4.01
CA SER A 61 7.80 17.89 3.50
C SER A 61 6.76 17.17 2.66
N PHE A 62 5.47 17.55 2.69
CA PHE A 62 4.41 16.84 1.99
C PHE A 62 4.67 16.67 0.48
N ILE A 63 5.04 17.78 -0.19
CA ILE A 63 5.35 17.78 -1.63
C ILE A 63 6.56 16.88 -1.91
N TYR A 64 7.58 16.95 -1.06
CA TYR A 64 8.75 16.08 -1.17
C TYR A 64 8.39 14.60 -0.97
N GLU A 65 7.60 14.27 0.05
CA GLU A 65 7.11 12.91 0.30
C GLU A 65 6.36 12.35 -0.92
N VAL A 66 5.40 13.12 -1.48
CA VAL A 66 4.68 12.74 -2.71
C VAL A 66 5.65 12.50 -3.85
N SER A 67 6.62 13.41 -4.06
CA SER A 67 7.58 13.27 -5.15
C SER A 67 8.45 12.02 -5.03
N GLN A 68 8.91 11.69 -3.82
CA GLN A 68 9.70 10.47 -3.57
C GLN A 68 8.86 9.21 -3.79
N ILE A 69 7.59 9.23 -3.40
CA ILE A 69 6.66 8.10 -3.62
C ILE A 69 6.45 7.90 -5.13
N LEU A 70 6.18 8.95 -5.89
CA LEU A 70 5.94 8.84 -7.34
C LEU A 70 7.20 8.41 -8.12
N LEU A 71 8.39 8.65 -7.59
CA LEU A 71 9.66 8.17 -8.15
C LEU A 71 10.02 6.73 -7.74
N SER A 72 9.32 6.17 -6.76
CA SER A 72 9.54 4.79 -6.30
C SER A 72 8.97 3.76 -7.29
N ASP A 73 9.15 2.46 -6.96
CA ASP A 73 8.53 1.39 -7.72
C ASP A 73 7.01 1.59 -7.80
N PRO A 74 6.42 1.79 -9.00
CA PRO A 74 4.99 2.08 -9.14
C PRO A 74 4.09 0.96 -8.60
N TYR A 75 4.57 -0.27 -8.52
CA TYR A 75 3.79 -1.36 -7.94
C TYR A 75 3.63 -1.26 -6.42
N LEU A 76 4.43 -0.45 -5.72
CA LEU A 76 4.24 -0.21 -4.28
C LEU A 76 2.97 0.61 -4.02
N TRP A 77 2.63 1.53 -4.92
CA TRP A 77 1.47 2.43 -4.79
C TRP A 77 0.38 2.23 -5.86
N ALA A 78 0.52 1.23 -6.76
CA ALA A 78 -0.51 0.90 -7.74
C ALA A 78 -1.87 0.64 -7.08
N LEU A 79 -2.91 1.32 -7.52
CA LEU A 79 -4.28 1.06 -7.09
C LEU A 79 -4.80 -0.20 -7.79
N ILE A 80 -4.95 -1.29 -7.04
CA ILE A 80 -5.54 -2.54 -7.52
C ILE A 80 -6.76 -2.83 -6.66
N ASP A 81 -7.96 -2.71 -7.24
CA ASP A 81 -9.24 -2.83 -6.56
C ASP A 81 -10.33 -3.35 -7.50
N LYS A 82 -11.61 -3.07 -7.24
CA LYS A 82 -12.75 -3.52 -8.06
C LYS A 82 -12.78 -2.92 -9.47
N GLU A 83 -12.20 -1.75 -9.65
CA GLU A 83 -12.23 -0.99 -10.91
C GLU A 83 -10.89 -1.04 -11.62
N ASN A 84 -9.79 -1.13 -10.87
CA ASN A 84 -8.43 -1.09 -11.37
C ASN A 84 -7.81 -2.48 -11.34
N SER A 85 -7.38 -2.95 -12.51
CA SER A 85 -6.82 -4.29 -12.69
C SER A 85 -5.36 -4.25 -13.13
N ILE A 86 -4.67 -5.34 -12.91
CA ILE A 86 -3.34 -5.64 -13.44
C ILE A 86 -3.46 -6.66 -14.56
N SER A 87 -2.56 -6.60 -15.55
CA SER A 87 -2.56 -7.50 -16.70
C SER A 87 -2.54 -8.98 -16.27
N GLU A 88 -3.20 -9.83 -17.06
CA GLU A 88 -3.15 -11.30 -16.89
C GLU A 88 -1.72 -11.83 -16.92
N ASP A 89 -0.88 -11.28 -17.80
CA ASP A 89 0.51 -11.72 -17.99
C ASP A 89 1.47 -11.15 -16.94
N TYR A 90 0.99 -10.24 -16.08
CA TYR A 90 1.88 -9.65 -15.08
C TYR A 90 2.31 -10.68 -14.05
N LYS A 91 3.62 -10.81 -13.93
CA LYS A 91 4.32 -11.60 -12.91
C LYS A 91 5.57 -10.84 -12.47
N PRO A 92 5.75 -10.58 -11.16
CA PRO A 92 7.00 -10.00 -10.67
C PRO A 92 8.21 -10.87 -11.03
N GLU A 93 9.32 -10.22 -11.39
CA GLU A 93 10.57 -10.93 -11.76
C GLU A 93 11.39 -11.32 -10.51
N ASP A 94 11.23 -10.59 -9.41
CA ASP A 94 11.97 -10.69 -8.16
C ASP A 94 11.25 -11.52 -7.07
N LEU A 95 10.48 -12.53 -7.48
CA LEU A 95 9.79 -13.43 -6.55
C LEU A 95 10.79 -14.40 -5.88
N VAL A 96 10.78 -14.42 -4.55
CA VAL A 96 11.55 -15.36 -3.73
C VAL A 96 10.63 -16.27 -2.92
N GLU A 97 11.06 -17.51 -2.65
CA GLU A 97 10.31 -18.46 -1.85
C GLU A 97 10.41 -18.14 -0.36
N LEU A 98 9.26 -18.02 0.30
CA LEU A 98 9.17 -17.88 1.75
C LEU A 98 9.41 -19.23 2.43
N LYS A 99 10.34 -19.27 3.40
CA LYS A 99 10.66 -20.44 4.21
C LYS A 99 10.50 -20.09 5.69
N ASN A 100 10.28 -21.10 6.52
CA ASN A 100 10.27 -20.90 7.96
C ASN A 100 11.59 -20.27 8.43
N SER A 101 11.48 -19.17 9.15
CA SER A 101 12.62 -18.38 9.65
C SER A 101 12.19 -17.67 10.94
N SER A 102 12.19 -16.33 11.00
CA SER A 102 11.57 -15.56 12.08
C SER A 102 10.04 -15.67 12.07
N PHE A 103 9.45 -16.00 10.94
CA PHE A 103 8.03 -16.34 10.77
C PHE A 103 7.86 -17.82 10.39
N GLN A 104 6.60 -18.27 10.36
CA GLN A 104 6.21 -19.58 9.85
C GLN A 104 5.37 -19.42 8.58
N VAL A 105 5.39 -20.43 7.72
CA VAL A 105 4.47 -20.56 6.56
C VAL A 105 3.53 -21.72 6.79
N SER A 106 2.26 -21.56 6.47
CA SER A 106 1.25 -22.64 6.62
C SER A 106 1.47 -23.80 5.63
N ARG A 107 2.19 -23.55 4.54
CA ARG A 107 2.64 -24.53 3.54
C ARG A 107 3.86 -24.01 2.78
N ASN A 108 4.64 -24.88 2.18
CA ASN A 108 5.73 -24.53 1.29
C ASN A 108 5.23 -23.94 -0.05
N GLY A 109 6.12 -23.26 -0.77
CA GLY A 109 5.88 -22.71 -2.10
C GLY A 109 5.17 -21.35 -2.13
N PHE A 110 5.04 -20.65 -1.01
CA PHE A 110 4.65 -19.26 -1.02
C PHE A 110 5.78 -18.40 -1.57
N LEU A 111 5.43 -17.49 -2.47
CA LEU A 111 6.36 -16.54 -3.08
C LEU A 111 5.98 -15.12 -2.67
N LEU A 112 6.98 -14.25 -2.60
CA LEU A 112 6.80 -12.81 -2.36
C LEU A 112 7.92 -12.06 -3.09
N ARG A 113 7.73 -10.80 -3.43
CA ARG A 113 8.82 -9.99 -3.98
C ARG A 113 9.93 -9.82 -2.94
N GLU A 114 11.18 -9.78 -3.41
CA GLU A 114 12.37 -9.81 -2.54
C GLU A 114 12.33 -8.73 -1.46
N GLN A 115 12.01 -7.48 -1.82
CA GLN A 115 11.93 -6.39 -0.86
C GLN A 115 10.83 -6.58 0.21
N ALA A 116 9.69 -7.15 -0.17
CA ALA A 116 8.61 -7.46 0.76
C ALA A 116 8.97 -8.64 1.66
N ALA A 117 9.67 -9.66 1.14
CA ALA A 117 10.16 -10.79 1.92
C ALA A 117 11.21 -10.35 2.95
N ALA A 118 12.14 -9.48 2.58
CA ALA A 118 13.12 -8.90 3.52
C ALA A 118 12.43 -8.11 4.65
N SER A 119 11.46 -7.27 4.30
CA SER A 119 10.68 -6.51 5.29
C SER A 119 9.84 -7.42 6.20
N LEU A 120 9.26 -8.50 5.64
CA LEU A 120 8.53 -9.50 6.43
C LEU A 120 9.45 -10.16 7.47
N GLU A 121 10.69 -10.48 7.10
CA GLU A 121 11.69 -11.06 8.01
C GLU A 121 12.03 -10.07 9.14
N GLU A 122 12.26 -8.78 8.82
CA GLU A 122 12.49 -7.73 9.82
C GLU A 122 11.29 -7.61 10.79
N MET A 123 10.07 -7.56 10.26
CA MET A 123 8.85 -7.47 11.06
C MET A 123 8.67 -8.70 11.96
N ALA A 124 8.88 -9.89 11.41
CA ALA A 124 8.74 -11.12 12.15
C ALA A 124 9.82 -11.29 13.23
N ALA A 125 11.06 -10.84 12.98
CA ALA A 125 12.11 -10.83 13.98
C ALA A 125 11.76 -9.90 15.16
N ALA A 126 11.20 -8.73 14.89
CA ALA A 126 10.71 -7.82 15.92
C ALA A 126 9.56 -8.44 16.74
N ALA A 127 8.58 -9.07 16.08
CA ALA A 127 7.49 -9.79 16.76
C ALA A 127 8.02 -10.92 17.65
N ARG A 128 9.01 -11.66 17.17
CA ARG A 128 9.64 -12.78 17.89
C ARG A 128 10.37 -12.33 19.14
N ALA A 129 10.97 -11.14 19.13
CA ALA A 129 11.58 -10.55 20.33
C ALA A 129 10.53 -10.32 21.44
N GLU A 130 9.27 -10.11 21.07
CA GLU A 130 8.10 -10.03 21.96
C GLU A 130 7.41 -11.39 22.20
N ARG A 131 8.03 -12.51 21.78
CA ARG A 131 7.50 -13.88 21.89
C ARG A 131 6.21 -14.09 21.09
N ILE A 132 6.10 -13.43 19.94
CA ILE A 132 5.01 -13.55 18.97
C ILE A 132 5.57 -14.18 17.70
N THR A 133 4.93 -15.23 17.19
CA THR A 133 5.34 -15.89 15.95
C THR A 133 4.29 -15.61 14.88
N LEU A 134 4.66 -14.91 13.83
CA LEU A 134 3.79 -14.63 12.71
C LEU A 134 3.66 -15.86 11.81
N LEU A 135 2.45 -16.17 11.37
CA LEU A 135 2.15 -17.22 10.41
C LEU A 135 1.67 -16.59 9.10
N VAL A 136 2.34 -16.89 8.00
CA VAL A 136 1.90 -16.54 6.64
C VAL A 136 1.01 -17.67 6.12
N SER A 137 -0.22 -17.33 5.77
CA SER A 137 -1.24 -18.27 5.29
C SER A 137 -1.52 -18.15 3.80
N SER A 138 -1.15 -17.03 3.17
CA SER A 138 -1.18 -16.79 1.73
C SER A 138 -0.19 -15.70 1.35
N ALA A 139 0.30 -15.74 0.11
CA ALA A 139 1.20 -14.75 -0.46
C ALA A 139 0.92 -14.55 -1.95
N TYR A 140 1.92 -14.47 -2.84
CA TYR A 140 1.72 -14.31 -4.27
C TYR A 140 0.73 -15.32 -4.85
N ARG A 141 -0.17 -14.83 -5.71
CA ARG A 141 -1.13 -15.64 -6.47
C ARG A 141 -1.05 -15.26 -7.96
N THR A 142 -0.93 -16.22 -8.84
CA THR A 142 -1.05 -15.97 -10.28
C THR A 142 -2.47 -15.55 -10.64
N TYR A 143 -2.63 -14.91 -11.79
CA TYR A 143 -3.95 -14.61 -12.36
C TYR A 143 -4.83 -15.86 -12.45
N LEU A 144 -4.30 -16.96 -12.99
CA LEU A 144 -5.05 -18.22 -13.15
C LEU A 144 -5.47 -18.82 -11.79
N TYR A 145 -4.57 -18.81 -10.80
CA TYR A 145 -4.93 -19.26 -9.45
C TYR A 145 -6.08 -18.44 -8.87
N GLN A 146 -6.03 -17.11 -9.07
CA GLN A 146 -7.10 -16.21 -8.60
C GLN A 146 -8.42 -16.45 -9.35
N ALA A 147 -8.37 -16.78 -10.64
CA ALA A 147 -9.56 -17.15 -11.43
C ALA A 147 -10.25 -18.39 -10.87
N ASP A 148 -9.48 -19.45 -10.58
CA ASP A 148 -10.00 -20.66 -9.98
C ASP A 148 -10.56 -20.45 -8.57
N LEU A 149 -9.85 -19.64 -7.76
CA LEU A 149 -10.30 -19.30 -6.41
C LEU A 149 -11.63 -18.55 -6.45
N TYR A 150 -11.71 -17.52 -7.31
CA TYR A 150 -12.91 -16.73 -7.46
C TYR A 150 -14.09 -17.55 -7.96
N ALA A 151 -13.89 -18.41 -8.96
CA ALA A 151 -14.92 -19.31 -9.48
C ALA A 151 -15.46 -20.27 -8.38
N ARG A 152 -14.58 -20.81 -7.53
CA ARG A 152 -15.00 -21.62 -6.37
C ARG A 152 -15.84 -20.81 -5.38
N ASN A 153 -15.44 -19.55 -5.10
CA ASN A 153 -16.20 -18.69 -4.20
C ASN A 153 -17.56 -18.33 -4.77
N VAL A 154 -17.67 -18.06 -6.07
CA VAL A 154 -18.96 -17.83 -6.75
C VAL A 154 -19.86 -19.05 -6.65
N LYS A 155 -19.31 -20.26 -6.88
CA LYS A 155 -20.05 -21.52 -6.77
C LYS A 155 -20.60 -21.76 -5.36
N ASN A 156 -19.81 -21.43 -4.33
CA ASN A 156 -20.14 -21.74 -2.93
C ASN A 156 -21.02 -20.67 -2.27
N LEU A 157 -20.83 -19.39 -2.61
CA LEU A 157 -21.44 -18.25 -1.92
C LEU A 157 -22.47 -17.50 -2.79
N GLY A 158 -22.46 -17.73 -4.10
CA GLY A 158 -23.14 -16.91 -5.09
C GLY A 158 -22.35 -15.64 -5.42
N GLN A 159 -22.63 -15.06 -6.59
CA GLN A 159 -21.87 -13.93 -7.17
C GLN A 159 -21.71 -12.74 -6.22
N ARG A 160 -22.82 -12.27 -5.65
CA ARG A 160 -22.83 -11.08 -4.79
C ARG A 160 -21.99 -11.23 -3.53
N ALA A 161 -22.04 -12.39 -2.89
CA ALA A 161 -21.25 -12.64 -1.68
C ALA A 161 -19.77 -12.90 -2.03
N ALA A 162 -19.49 -13.61 -3.12
CA ALA A 162 -18.14 -13.81 -3.62
C ALA A 162 -17.44 -12.47 -3.94
N ASP A 163 -18.12 -11.55 -4.61
CA ASP A 163 -17.58 -10.22 -4.92
C ASP A 163 -17.14 -9.41 -3.67
N ARG A 164 -17.76 -9.63 -2.51
CA ARG A 164 -17.41 -8.93 -1.27
C ARG A 164 -16.15 -9.49 -0.58
N VAL A 165 -15.83 -10.77 -0.80
CA VAL A 165 -14.78 -11.48 -0.04
C VAL A 165 -13.68 -12.06 -0.94
N SER A 166 -13.75 -11.84 -2.25
CA SER A 166 -12.76 -12.36 -3.19
C SER A 166 -12.59 -11.41 -4.37
N ALA A 167 -11.35 -11.14 -4.71
CA ALA A 167 -11.03 -10.37 -5.91
C ALA A 167 -11.31 -11.21 -7.16
N ARG A 168 -11.81 -10.55 -8.22
CA ARG A 168 -11.82 -11.10 -9.57
C ARG A 168 -10.37 -11.26 -10.06
N PRO A 169 -10.13 -12.15 -11.05
CA PRO A 169 -8.79 -12.25 -11.65
C PRO A 169 -8.34 -10.89 -12.22
N GLY A 170 -7.07 -10.55 -11.98
CA GLY A 170 -6.51 -9.24 -12.31
C GLY A 170 -6.77 -8.14 -11.27
N HIS A 171 -7.69 -8.33 -10.33
CA HIS A 171 -8.06 -7.34 -9.30
C HIS A 171 -7.55 -7.70 -7.90
N SER A 172 -6.62 -8.64 -7.81
CA SER A 172 -6.05 -9.11 -6.54
C SER A 172 -4.69 -8.49 -6.27
N GLN A 173 -4.53 -7.85 -5.11
CA GLN A 173 -3.24 -7.35 -4.63
C GLN A 173 -2.19 -8.46 -4.48
N HIS A 174 -2.59 -9.70 -4.27
CA HIS A 174 -1.67 -10.85 -4.23
C HIS A 174 -0.93 -11.08 -5.56
N GLN A 175 -1.49 -10.66 -6.70
CA GLN A 175 -0.80 -10.79 -7.99
C GLN A 175 0.41 -9.84 -8.08
N LEU A 176 0.45 -8.76 -7.31
CA LEU A 176 1.61 -7.88 -7.20
C LEU A 176 2.83 -8.56 -6.55
N GLY A 177 2.65 -9.68 -5.85
CA GLY A 177 3.70 -10.27 -5.02
C GLY A 177 4.07 -9.43 -3.81
N LEU A 178 3.17 -8.57 -3.36
CA LEU A 178 3.37 -7.62 -2.28
C LEU A 178 2.34 -7.79 -1.14
N ALA A 179 1.40 -8.72 -1.25
CA ALA A 179 0.37 -8.96 -0.24
C ALA A 179 0.54 -10.31 0.45
N VAL A 180 0.25 -10.34 1.74
CA VAL A 180 0.20 -11.56 2.56
C VAL A 180 -1.08 -11.60 3.39
N ASP A 181 -1.57 -12.82 3.61
CA ASP A 181 -2.60 -13.11 4.61
C ASP A 181 -1.93 -13.74 5.83
N PHE A 182 -2.14 -13.16 7.02
CA PHE A 182 -1.57 -13.64 8.27
C PHE A 182 -2.56 -14.50 9.08
N GLY A 183 -2.05 -15.52 9.75
CA GLY A 183 -2.78 -16.32 10.74
C GLY A 183 -4.02 -17.02 10.18
N SER A 184 -5.12 -16.96 10.91
CA SER A 184 -6.42 -17.44 10.42
C SER A 184 -7.03 -16.44 9.45
N ILE A 185 -7.58 -16.91 8.32
CA ILE A 185 -8.26 -16.06 7.34
C ILE A 185 -9.71 -15.83 7.80
N THR A 186 -9.84 -15.24 8.99
CA THR A 186 -11.11 -14.83 9.62
C THR A 186 -10.89 -13.59 10.47
N ASN A 187 -11.91 -12.77 10.68
CA ASN A 187 -11.79 -11.55 11.48
C ASN A 187 -11.47 -11.78 12.98
N ASP A 188 -11.55 -13.02 13.46
CA ASP A 188 -11.05 -13.37 14.78
C ASP A 188 -9.54 -13.25 14.92
N PHE A 189 -8.80 -13.20 13.80
CA PHE A 189 -7.37 -12.89 13.81
C PHE A 189 -7.08 -11.55 14.51
N SER A 190 -7.94 -10.55 14.34
CA SER A 190 -7.79 -9.25 15.02
C SER A 190 -7.78 -9.33 16.55
N LYS A 191 -8.28 -10.42 17.13
CA LYS A 191 -8.35 -10.63 18.59
C LYS A 191 -7.15 -11.44 19.10
N THR A 192 -6.35 -12.03 18.21
CA THR A 192 -5.16 -12.79 18.58
C THR A 192 -4.02 -11.85 19.00
N ARG A 193 -3.03 -12.39 19.73
CA ARG A 193 -1.84 -11.61 20.10
C ARG A 193 -1.08 -11.14 18.84
N GLU A 194 -0.98 -11.99 17.84
CA GLU A 194 -0.35 -11.75 16.55
C GLU A 194 -1.08 -10.63 15.79
N GLY A 195 -2.41 -10.71 15.66
CA GLY A 195 -3.21 -9.72 14.97
C GLY A 195 -3.17 -8.34 15.64
N ILE A 196 -3.22 -8.30 16.99
CA ILE A 196 -3.08 -7.06 17.77
C ILE A 196 -1.68 -6.45 17.57
N TRP A 197 -0.64 -7.28 17.57
CA TRP A 197 0.73 -6.82 17.38
C TRP A 197 0.95 -6.27 15.97
N ILE A 198 0.52 -7.01 14.93
CA ILE A 198 0.63 -6.57 13.52
C ILE A 198 -0.10 -5.25 13.33
N ALA A 199 -1.34 -5.11 13.83
CA ALA A 199 -2.13 -3.89 13.69
C ALA A 199 -1.43 -2.64 14.28
N ARG A 200 -0.53 -2.80 15.25
CA ARG A 200 0.20 -1.71 15.89
C ARG A 200 1.56 -1.43 15.26
N ASN A 201 2.15 -2.41 14.61
CA ASN A 201 3.57 -2.36 14.24
C ASN A 201 3.83 -2.46 12.74
N ALA A 202 2.88 -2.97 11.94
CA ALA A 202 3.08 -3.29 10.53
C ALA A 202 3.61 -2.10 9.71
N SER A 203 3.09 -0.89 9.95
CA SER A 203 3.48 0.31 9.21
C SER A 203 4.96 0.68 9.42
N ASN A 204 5.55 0.38 10.58
CA ASN A 204 6.97 0.61 10.84
C ASN A 204 7.88 -0.22 9.93
N PHE A 205 7.33 -1.30 9.36
CA PHE A 205 8.02 -2.20 8.44
C PHE A 205 7.52 -2.04 7.00
N GLY A 206 6.68 -1.05 6.70
CA GLY A 206 6.18 -0.78 5.36
C GLY A 206 4.95 -1.61 4.95
N TRP A 207 4.26 -2.23 5.90
CA TRP A 207 3.03 -2.99 5.68
C TRP A 207 1.80 -2.19 6.09
N SER A 208 0.76 -2.26 5.28
CA SER A 208 -0.50 -1.56 5.49
C SER A 208 -1.68 -2.51 5.38
N LEU A 209 -2.67 -2.38 6.28
CA LEU A 209 -3.93 -3.12 6.23
C LEU A 209 -4.75 -2.64 5.03
N SER A 210 -5.08 -3.55 4.09
CA SER A 210 -5.75 -3.16 2.84
C SER A 210 -7.26 -2.95 2.99
N TYR A 211 -7.92 -3.73 3.84
CA TYR A 211 -9.38 -3.74 3.97
C TYR A 211 -9.81 -3.56 5.43
N PRO A 212 -9.68 -2.32 5.97
CA PRO A 212 -10.00 -2.04 7.37
C PRO A 212 -11.51 -2.08 7.64
N SER A 213 -11.88 -2.28 8.90
CA SER A 213 -13.27 -2.30 9.34
C SER A 213 -13.98 -0.97 9.04
N GLY A 214 -15.20 -1.06 8.53
CA GLY A 214 -16.01 0.11 8.17
C GLY A 214 -15.64 0.79 6.86
N MET A 215 -14.68 0.25 6.08
CA MET A 215 -14.19 0.85 4.83
C MET A 215 -14.65 0.07 3.57
N GLU A 216 -15.65 -0.82 3.68
CA GLU A 216 -16.13 -1.61 2.54
C GLU A 216 -16.65 -0.72 1.39
N GLU A 217 -17.26 0.42 1.69
CA GLU A 217 -17.77 1.34 0.67
C GLU A 217 -16.67 1.88 -0.24
N ILE A 218 -15.49 2.17 0.32
CA ILE A 218 -14.36 2.73 -0.45
C ILE A 218 -13.43 1.64 -1.00
N THR A 219 -13.25 0.53 -0.29
CA THR A 219 -12.36 -0.55 -0.73
C THR A 219 -13.03 -1.55 -1.67
N GLY A 220 -14.37 -1.63 -1.63
CA GLY A 220 -15.16 -2.64 -2.34
C GLY A 220 -15.11 -4.04 -1.70
N TYR A 221 -14.36 -4.22 -0.60
CA TYR A 221 -14.20 -5.50 0.08
C TYR A 221 -14.63 -5.43 1.54
N SER A 222 -15.17 -6.54 2.04
CA SER A 222 -15.44 -6.71 3.47
C SER A 222 -14.16 -6.58 4.28
N TRP A 223 -14.28 -6.22 5.55
CA TRP A 223 -13.13 -6.20 6.45
C TRP A 223 -12.35 -7.50 6.47
N GLU A 224 -11.03 -7.39 6.32
CA GLU A 224 -10.08 -8.51 6.37
C GLU A 224 -8.93 -8.17 7.31
N SER A 225 -9.04 -8.54 8.59
CA SER A 225 -8.03 -8.20 9.61
C SER A 225 -6.66 -8.85 9.40
N TRP A 226 -6.57 -9.83 8.50
CA TRP A 226 -5.39 -10.64 8.18
C TRP A 226 -4.64 -10.18 6.93
N HIS A 227 -5.28 -9.36 6.05
CA HIS A 227 -4.75 -9.02 4.72
C HIS A 227 -3.93 -7.74 4.76
N TYR A 228 -2.62 -7.88 4.63
CA TYR A 228 -1.67 -6.77 4.61
C TYR A 228 -0.91 -6.71 3.29
N ARG A 229 -0.68 -5.49 2.81
CA ARG A 229 0.14 -5.21 1.64
C ARG A 229 1.40 -4.44 2.04
N TYR A 230 2.54 -4.90 1.52
CA TYR A 230 3.78 -4.15 1.55
C TYR A 230 3.71 -3.00 0.55
N VAL A 231 3.86 -1.79 1.05
CA VAL A 231 3.86 -0.54 0.27
C VAL A 231 5.19 0.21 0.42
N GLY A 232 6.12 -0.32 1.23
CA GLY A 232 7.35 0.39 1.60
C GLY A 232 7.17 1.30 2.83
N LYS A 233 8.26 1.55 3.56
CA LYS A 233 8.21 2.28 4.85
C LYS A 233 7.73 3.71 4.68
N ASP A 234 8.15 4.39 3.62
CA ASP A 234 7.78 5.80 3.38
C ASP A 234 6.30 5.94 3.02
N ILE A 235 5.78 5.04 2.16
CA ILE A 235 4.36 5.04 1.79
C ILE A 235 3.48 4.64 2.98
N ALA A 236 3.90 3.65 3.79
CA ALA A 236 3.14 3.26 4.99
C ALA A 236 3.04 4.43 5.98
N LYS A 237 4.15 5.16 6.20
CA LYS A 237 4.16 6.36 7.03
C LYS A 237 3.29 7.48 6.44
N PHE A 238 3.34 7.68 5.12
CA PHE A 238 2.50 8.64 4.42
C PHE A 238 1.00 8.34 4.58
N ILE A 239 0.62 7.05 4.46
CA ILE A 239 -0.75 6.57 4.72
C ILE A 239 -1.19 6.92 6.15
N ASP A 240 -0.37 6.60 7.15
CA ASP A 240 -0.69 6.86 8.56
C ASP A 240 -0.81 8.36 8.84
N SER A 241 0.10 9.18 8.32
CA SER A 241 0.18 10.61 8.61
C SER A 241 -0.95 11.41 7.95
N HIS A 242 -1.27 11.12 6.68
CA HIS A 242 -2.12 11.96 5.85
C HIS A 242 -3.49 11.34 5.52
N PHE A 243 -3.63 10.01 5.59
CA PHE A 243 -4.82 9.28 5.14
C PHE A 243 -5.49 8.45 6.24
N GLU A 244 -5.30 8.82 7.51
CA GLU A 244 -5.94 8.16 8.66
C GLU A 244 -5.65 6.65 8.75
N GLY A 245 -4.50 6.20 8.21
CA GLY A 245 -4.14 4.79 8.14
C GLY A 245 -4.93 3.98 7.09
N VAL A 246 -5.73 4.64 6.24
CA VAL A 246 -6.51 3.97 5.20
C VAL A 246 -5.74 3.93 3.88
N GLN A 247 -5.18 2.77 3.57
CA GLN A 247 -4.36 2.54 2.36
C GLN A 247 -5.08 3.00 1.08
N GLN A 248 -6.35 2.63 0.92
CA GLN A 248 -7.14 2.93 -0.27
C GLN A 248 -7.19 4.44 -0.58
N TYR A 249 -7.31 5.29 0.44
CA TYR A 249 -7.31 6.75 0.24
C TYR A 249 -6.00 7.26 -0.36
N ALA A 250 -4.87 6.79 0.16
CA ALA A 250 -3.57 7.19 -0.34
C ALA A 250 -3.33 6.70 -1.77
N LEU A 251 -3.73 5.47 -2.09
CA LEU A 251 -3.57 4.91 -3.44
C LEU A 251 -4.47 5.60 -4.47
N ILE A 252 -5.71 5.97 -4.11
CA ILE A 252 -6.58 6.79 -4.95
C ILE A 252 -5.91 8.14 -5.23
N PHE A 253 -5.45 8.84 -4.19
CA PHE A 253 -4.79 10.14 -4.31
C PHE A 253 -3.57 10.07 -5.24
N LEU A 254 -2.67 9.11 -5.02
CA LEU A 254 -1.46 8.95 -5.83
C LEU A 254 -1.78 8.61 -7.30
N GLN A 255 -2.79 7.79 -7.54
CA GLN A 255 -3.23 7.48 -8.90
C GLN A 255 -3.81 8.71 -9.60
N GLU A 256 -4.68 9.46 -8.94
CA GLU A 256 -5.32 10.67 -9.50
C GLU A 256 -4.29 11.76 -9.83
N LEU A 257 -3.18 11.87 -9.08
CA LEU A 257 -2.07 12.78 -9.41
C LEU A 257 -1.34 12.41 -10.70
N THR A 258 -1.47 11.19 -11.21
CA THR A 258 -0.74 10.70 -12.38
C THR A 258 -1.59 10.61 -13.65
N GLN A 259 -2.88 10.90 -13.58
CA GLN A 259 -3.80 10.95 -14.72
C GLN A 259 -3.86 12.34 -15.33
#